data_f30b62d1dc9ad3c8381805ce897c22d8
#
_entry.id   f30b62d1dc9ad3c8381805ce897c22d8
#
_cell.length_a   1.000
_cell.length_b   1.000
_cell.length_c   1.000
_cell.angle_alpha   90.00
_cell.angle_beta   90.00
_cell.angle_gamma   90.00
#
_symmetry.space_group_name_H-M   'P 1'
#
loop_
_entity.id
_entity.type
_entity.pdbx_description
1 polymer ?
#
loop_
_entity_poly.entity_id
_entity_poly.type
_entity_poly.pdbx_seq_one_letter_code
_entity_poly.pdbx_strand_id
1 'polypeptide(L)'
;MKKLMTEWRNFLQEEMKVVIGAAKDFICPPATQDLKLNTKNRDAAIHAKHIKYGPLNVDEPGDYWKDIAKYWDTAEEAAKKSNCGNCTAFDISPRMDECMPGVTSDDDGRLGYCWMHHFKCHSARSCYTWAKGGPIKEDSVSYEWQERNDFGDK
;
A
#
# COMPACT_ATOMS: atom_id res chain seq x y z
N MET A 1 -31.69 -8.68 10.74
CA MET A 1 -30.99 -8.80 11.04
C MET A 1 -30.47 -8.46 11.04
N LYS A 2 -30.13 -8.17 10.63
CA LYS A 2 -29.24 -8.11 10.67
C LYS A 2 -28.99 -8.09 11.18
N LYS A 3 -29.13 -7.58 11.43
CA LYS A 3 -28.42 -7.75 11.92
C LYS A 3 -28.27 -7.83 11.87
N LEU A 4 -28.92 -7.49 11.71
CA LEU A 4 -28.29 -7.82 11.71
C LEU A 4 -27.94 -7.64 11.15
N MET A 5 -28.01 -6.98 10.72
CA MET A 5 -27.27 -7.02 10.19
C MET A 5 -26.65 -6.48 10.33
N THR A 6 -26.33 -5.83 10.48
CA THR A 6 -25.35 -5.68 10.69
C THR A 6 -25.19 -6.04 11.50
N GLU A 7 -25.46 -6.27 11.78
CA GLU A 7 -24.95 -6.94 12.17
C GLU A 7 -25.14 -7.70 11.82
N TRP A 8 -26.18 -7.41 11.42
CA TRP A 8 -26.01 -8.11 10.63
C TRP A 8 -25.54 -7.84 9.66
N ARG A 9 -25.15 -6.93 9.24
CA ARG A 9 -24.31 -6.83 8.56
C ARG A 9 -23.18 -6.83 9.02
N ASN A 10 -23.08 -6.72 9.89
CA ASN A 10 -22.06 -7.02 10.45
C ASN A 10 -22.20 -7.93 10.99
N PHE A 11 -23.16 -8.40 11.20
CA PHE A 11 -23.00 -9.44 11.28
C PHE A 11 -23.16 -9.95 10.50
N LEU A 12 -23.66 -9.39 9.78
CA LEU A 12 -23.43 -9.74 8.76
C LEU A 12 -22.49 -9.28 8.17
N GLN A 13 -22.07 -8.44 8.23
CA GLN A 13 -20.95 -8.31 7.85
C GLN A 13 -20.13 -8.80 8.57
N GLU A 14 -20.34 -9.10 9.49
CA GLU A 14 -19.67 -9.83 9.90
C GLU A 14 -20.15 -10.87 10.05
N GLU A 15 -21.20 -11.11 9.94
CA GLU A 15 -21.39 -12.12 9.55
C GLU A 15 -21.53 -12.23 8.43
N MET A 16 -21.73 -11.55 7.72
CA MET A 16 -21.51 -11.68 6.56
C MET A 16 -20.44 -11.33 6.10
N LYS A 17 -19.83 -10.85 6.64
CA LYS A 17 -18.74 -10.95 6.31
C LYS A 17 -18.22 -11.83 6.98
N VAL A 18 -18.78 -12.27 7.71
CA VAL A 18 -18.30 -13.17 8.06
C VAL A 18 -18.70 -14.09 7.64
N VAL A 19 -19.56 -13.90 7.35
CA VAL A 19 -19.76 -14.74 6.63
C VAL A 19 -19.38 -14.46 5.44
N ILE A 20 -19.60 -13.44 4.95
CA ILE A 20 -19.09 -13.13 3.84
C ILE A 20 -17.84 -12.98 3.91
N GLY A 21 -17.56 -12.20 4.71
CA GLY A 21 -16.24 -11.99 4.81
C GLY A 21 -15.59 -13.25 5.01
N ALA A 22 -16.19 -13.97 5.79
CA ALA A 22 -15.64 -15.24 6.03
C ALA A 22 -15.54 -16.05 4.79
N ALA A 23 -16.33 -15.73 3.85
CA ALA A 23 -16.33 -16.49 2.63
C ALA A 23 -15.11 -16.21 1.79
N LYS A 24 -14.40 -15.15 2.10
CA LYS A 24 -13.22 -14.79 1.31
C LYS A 24 -11.98 -15.01 2.11
N ASP A 25 -11.08 -15.80 1.57
CA ASP A 25 -9.82 -16.04 2.22
C ASP A 25 -8.91 -14.85 2.09
N PHE A 26 -8.07 -14.67 3.08
CA PHE A 26 -7.02 -13.69 3.02
C PHE A 26 -5.97 -14.20 2.02
N ILE A 27 -5.62 -13.35 1.07
CA ILE A 27 -4.63 -13.69 0.06
C ILE A 27 -3.48 -12.72 0.14
N CYS A 28 -2.28 -13.24 0.29
CA CYS A 28 -1.09 -12.40 0.20
C CYS A 28 -0.88 -12.02 -1.26
N PRO A 29 -0.75 -10.73 -1.55
CA PRO A 29 -0.49 -10.32 -2.93
C PRO A 29 0.75 -11.03 -3.49
N PRO A 30 0.72 -11.44 -4.74
CA PRO A 30 1.84 -12.22 -5.29
C PRO A 30 3.20 -11.58 -5.11
N ALA A 31 3.30 -10.27 -5.23
CA ALA A 31 4.60 -9.60 -5.10
C ALA A 31 5.17 -9.67 -3.69
N THR A 32 4.35 -9.93 -2.67
CA THR A 32 4.89 -10.10 -1.31
C THR A 32 5.57 -11.44 -1.15
N GLN A 33 5.24 -12.40 -2.00
CA GLN A 33 5.74 -13.77 -1.90
C GLN A 33 6.77 -14.11 -2.98
N ASP A 34 6.82 -13.35 -4.06
CA ASP A 34 7.69 -13.59 -5.20
C ASP A 34 8.65 -12.42 -5.35
N LEU A 35 9.90 -12.63 -4.95
CA LEU A 35 10.90 -11.57 -4.98
C LEU A 35 11.15 -11.04 -6.38
N LYS A 36 11.11 -11.89 -7.38
CA LYS A 36 11.35 -11.46 -8.76
C LYS A 36 10.21 -10.55 -9.23
N LEU A 37 9.00 -10.91 -8.90
CA LEU A 37 7.85 -10.10 -9.27
C LEU A 37 7.89 -8.75 -8.55
N ASN A 38 8.24 -8.77 -7.26
CA ASN A 38 8.37 -7.54 -6.51
C ASN A 38 9.40 -6.60 -7.13
N THR A 39 10.56 -7.14 -7.50
CA THR A 39 11.62 -6.34 -8.11
C THR A 39 11.19 -5.82 -9.48
N LYS A 40 10.51 -6.65 -10.27
CA LYS A 40 10.02 -6.23 -11.57
C LYS A 40 9.05 -5.06 -11.43
N ASN A 41 8.10 -5.17 -10.51
CA ASN A 41 7.10 -4.12 -10.31
C ASN A 41 7.73 -2.85 -9.75
N ARG A 42 8.71 -3.01 -8.85
CA ARG A 42 9.43 -1.88 -8.28
C ARG A 42 10.20 -1.12 -9.36
N ASP A 43 10.90 -1.86 -10.21
CA ASP A 43 11.68 -1.23 -11.28
C ASP A 43 10.76 -0.53 -12.27
N ALA A 44 9.61 -1.12 -12.58
CA ALA A 44 8.65 -0.48 -13.45
C ALA A 44 8.15 0.84 -12.85
N ALA A 45 7.91 0.85 -11.53
CA ALA A 45 7.45 2.07 -10.86
C ALA A 45 8.55 3.15 -10.83
N ILE A 46 9.80 2.74 -10.68
CA ILE A 46 10.91 3.68 -10.66
C ILE A 46 11.04 4.39 -12.01
N HIS A 47 10.90 3.63 -13.09
CA HIS A 47 11.19 4.16 -14.43
C HIS A 47 9.98 4.76 -15.15
N ALA A 48 8.76 4.46 -14.71
CA ALA A 48 7.58 5.03 -15.37
C ALA A 48 7.51 6.54 -15.11
N LYS A 49 7.33 7.30 -16.17
CA LYS A 49 7.34 8.76 -16.07
C LYS A 49 6.24 9.31 -15.17
N HIS A 50 5.13 8.63 -15.07
CA HIS A 50 3.99 9.10 -14.27
C HIS A 50 4.00 8.54 -12.86
N ILE A 51 4.97 7.70 -12.52
CA ILE A 51 5.05 7.10 -11.18
C ILE A 51 6.29 7.58 -10.45
N LYS A 52 7.48 7.34 -11.03
CA LYS A 52 8.74 7.83 -10.48
C LYS A 52 8.92 7.51 -8.99
N TYR A 53 8.80 6.25 -8.65
CA TYR A 53 9.01 5.84 -7.26
C TYR A 53 10.45 6.18 -6.83
N GLY A 54 10.59 6.83 -5.68
CA GLY A 54 11.88 7.19 -5.16
C GLY A 54 11.76 8.08 -3.93
N PRO A 55 12.82 8.73 -3.52
CA PRO A 55 14.17 8.70 -4.09
C PRO A 55 14.86 7.39 -3.77
N LEU A 56 15.73 6.92 -4.65
CA LEU A 56 16.42 5.64 -4.46
C LEU A 56 17.37 5.67 -3.28
N ASN A 57 17.96 6.81 -3.02
CA ASN A 57 18.79 7.03 -1.84
C ASN A 57 18.10 8.09 -1.00
N VAL A 58 17.52 7.67 0.13
CA VAL A 58 16.74 8.58 0.98
C VAL A 58 17.64 9.66 1.57
N ASP A 59 18.89 9.34 1.88
CA ASP A 59 19.80 10.28 2.49
C ASP A 59 20.40 11.27 1.48
N GLU A 60 20.44 10.88 0.21
CA GLU A 60 20.97 11.73 -0.85
C GLU A 60 19.99 11.72 -2.02
N PRO A 61 18.83 12.37 -1.84
CA PRO A 61 17.76 12.29 -2.84
C PRO A 61 17.99 13.09 -4.12
N GLY A 62 19.03 13.92 -4.15
CA GLY A 62 19.25 14.79 -5.30
C GLY A 62 18.10 15.75 -5.48
N ASP A 63 17.62 15.86 -6.71
CA ASP A 63 16.52 16.77 -7.03
C ASP A 63 15.16 16.12 -6.97
N TYR A 64 15.08 14.90 -6.43
CA TYR A 64 13.83 14.16 -6.47
C TYR A 64 12.65 14.95 -5.89
N TRP A 65 12.83 15.51 -4.69
CA TRP A 65 11.73 16.23 -4.05
C TRP A 65 11.41 17.54 -4.76
N LYS A 66 12.39 18.16 -5.36
CA LYS A 66 12.17 19.36 -6.16
C LYS A 66 11.34 19.01 -7.39
N ASP A 67 11.68 17.90 -8.05
CA ASP A 67 10.99 17.48 -9.26
C ASP A 67 9.55 17.07 -9.00
N ILE A 68 9.31 16.31 -7.93
CA ILE A 68 7.95 15.88 -7.62
C ILE A 68 7.10 17.04 -7.15
N ALA A 69 7.70 18.01 -6.43
CA ALA A 69 7.00 19.22 -6.02
C ALA A 69 6.55 20.01 -7.25
N LYS A 70 7.41 20.09 -8.25
CA LYS A 70 7.07 20.76 -9.49
C LYS A 70 5.94 20.05 -10.22
N TYR A 71 6.00 18.72 -10.26
CA TYR A 71 4.96 17.93 -10.90
C TYR A 71 3.60 18.14 -10.23
N TRP A 72 3.58 18.22 -8.90
CA TRP A 72 2.35 18.43 -8.14
C TRP A 72 1.98 19.92 -8.01
N ASP A 73 2.85 20.82 -8.46
CA ASP A 73 2.64 22.26 -8.35
C ASP A 73 2.45 22.65 -6.88
N THR A 74 3.42 22.27 -6.05
CA THR A 74 3.39 22.54 -4.63
C THR A 74 4.81 22.90 -4.14
N ALA A 75 4.91 23.29 -2.89
CA ALA A 75 6.22 23.59 -2.28
C ALA A 75 6.97 22.29 -2.01
N GLU A 76 8.29 22.35 -2.08
CA GLU A 76 9.14 21.21 -1.82
C GLU A 76 8.91 20.66 -0.41
N GLU A 77 8.68 21.54 0.56
CA GLU A 77 8.42 21.11 1.93
C GLU A 77 7.16 20.26 2.03
N ALA A 78 6.12 20.64 1.29
CA ALA A 78 4.87 19.86 1.29
C ALA A 78 5.08 18.52 0.60
N ALA A 79 5.88 18.50 -0.46
CA ALA A 79 6.16 17.26 -1.18
C ALA A 79 6.87 16.27 -0.28
N LYS A 80 7.82 16.74 0.52
CA LYS A 80 8.57 15.86 1.42
C LYS A 80 7.69 15.21 2.49
N LYS A 81 6.56 15.81 2.78
CA LYS A 81 5.61 15.26 3.76
C LYS A 81 4.61 14.30 3.13
N SER A 82 4.62 14.18 1.81
CA SER A 82 3.70 13.34 1.06
C SER A 82 4.43 12.10 0.59
N ASN A 83 4.59 11.13 1.49
CA ASN A 83 5.39 9.95 1.20
C ASN A 83 4.57 8.69 1.38
N CYS A 84 5.14 7.55 1.02
CA CYS A 84 4.43 6.28 1.08
C CYS A 84 3.85 6.03 2.47
N GLY A 85 4.55 6.46 3.50
CA GLY A 85 4.12 6.24 4.88
C GLY A 85 2.75 6.82 5.20
N ASN A 86 2.27 7.80 4.42
CA ASN A 86 0.92 8.32 4.63
C ASN A 86 0.07 8.24 3.36
N CYS A 87 0.46 7.37 2.43
CA CYS A 87 -0.30 7.17 1.20
C CYS A 87 -1.49 6.24 1.45
N THR A 88 -2.61 6.53 0.81
CA THR A 88 -3.82 5.73 0.96
C THR A 88 -3.65 4.28 0.53
N ALA A 89 -2.69 4.00 -0.33
CA ALA A 89 -2.46 2.65 -0.84
C ALA A 89 -1.36 1.88 -0.09
N PHE A 90 -0.77 2.48 0.92
CA PHE A 90 0.34 1.88 1.67
C PHE A 90 -0.20 1.02 2.80
N ASP A 91 -0.05 -0.28 2.68
CA ASP A 91 -0.67 -1.24 3.59
C ASP A 91 0.33 -1.76 4.62
N ILE A 92 0.08 -1.40 5.87
CA ILE A 92 0.85 -1.90 7.01
C ILE A 92 -0.08 -2.56 8.03
N SER A 93 -1.22 -3.07 7.55
CA SER A 93 -2.16 -3.76 8.43
C SER A 93 -1.52 -5.04 9.00
N PRO A 94 -2.01 -5.55 10.11
CA PRO A 94 -1.46 -6.79 10.67
C PRO A 94 -1.46 -7.95 9.68
N ARG A 95 -2.53 -8.10 8.91
CA ARG A 95 -2.59 -9.18 7.93
C ARG A 95 -1.52 -9.03 6.86
N MET A 96 -1.27 -7.79 6.42
CA MET A 96 -0.27 -7.57 5.39
C MET A 96 1.13 -7.80 5.94
N ASP A 97 1.37 -7.44 7.20
CA ASP A 97 2.66 -7.70 7.81
C ASP A 97 2.98 -9.20 7.82
N GLU A 98 1.97 -10.04 7.98
CA GLU A 98 2.17 -11.49 7.95
C GLU A 98 2.58 -11.98 6.57
N CYS A 99 2.29 -11.22 5.53
CA CYS A 99 2.68 -11.57 4.17
C CYS A 99 4.12 -11.19 3.86
N MET A 100 4.71 -10.31 4.65
CA MET A 100 6.03 -9.75 4.35
C MET A 100 7.11 -10.49 5.11
N PRO A 101 7.90 -11.31 4.42
CA PRO A 101 8.93 -12.07 5.12
C PRO A 101 10.08 -11.17 5.58
N GLY A 102 10.66 -11.52 6.70
CA GLY A 102 11.85 -10.85 7.18
C GLY A 102 11.57 -9.56 7.93
N VAL A 103 12.61 -8.77 8.08
CA VAL A 103 12.54 -7.52 8.82
C VAL A 103 11.98 -6.43 7.90
N THR A 104 10.97 -5.72 8.38
CA THR A 104 10.35 -4.67 7.57
C THR A 104 10.76 -3.26 7.99
N SER A 105 11.29 -3.10 9.20
CA SER A 105 11.65 -1.76 9.72
C SER A 105 13.13 -1.48 9.61
N ASP A 106 13.49 -0.23 9.42
CA ASP A 106 14.89 0.21 9.45
C ASP A 106 14.95 1.62 10.06
N ASP A 107 16.12 2.24 10.02
CA ASP A 107 16.32 3.54 10.66
C ASP A 107 15.52 4.65 10.02
N ASP A 108 15.16 4.50 8.75
CA ASP A 108 14.44 5.55 8.01
C ASP A 108 12.94 5.35 7.99
N GLY A 109 12.46 4.17 8.38
CA GLY A 109 11.03 3.87 8.35
C GLY A 109 10.77 2.40 8.21
N ARG A 110 9.84 2.03 7.34
CA ARG A 110 9.47 0.63 7.19
C ARG A 110 8.93 0.33 5.80
N LEU A 111 8.92 -0.95 5.46
CA LEU A 111 8.28 -1.40 4.24
C LEU A 111 6.80 -1.62 4.49
N GLY A 112 6.02 -1.45 3.45
CA GLY A 112 4.60 -1.78 3.40
C GLY A 112 4.28 -2.18 1.98
N TYR A 113 3.05 -2.60 1.74
CA TYR A 113 2.65 -3.03 0.40
C TYR A 113 1.89 -1.92 -0.32
N CYS A 114 2.28 -1.63 -1.56
CA CYS A 114 1.60 -0.62 -2.36
C CYS A 114 0.55 -1.28 -3.27
N TRP A 115 -0.72 -1.03 -2.98
CA TRP A 115 -1.82 -1.61 -3.76
C TRP A 115 -1.97 -0.97 -5.14
N MET A 116 -1.39 0.20 -5.36
CA MET A 116 -1.47 0.85 -6.66
C MET A 116 -0.49 0.24 -7.66
N HIS A 117 0.72 -0.05 -7.23
CA HIS A 117 1.78 -0.50 -8.12
C HIS A 117 2.28 -1.89 -7.80
N HIS A 118 1.70 -2.53 -6.78
CA HIS A 118 1.90 -3.95 -6.49
C HIS A 118 3.34 -4.34 -6.20
N PHE A 119 3.94 -3.63 -5.27
CA PHE A 119 5.27 -3.99 -4.78
C PHE A 119 5.43 -3.49 -3.36
N LYS A 120 6.46 -3.99 -2.68
CA LYS A 120 6.76 -3.54 -1.33
C LYS A 120 7.51 -2.22 -1.42
N CYS A 121 6.91 -1.14 -0.90
CA CYS A 121 7.51 0.18 -0.97
C CYS A 121 7.91 0.64 0.44
N HIS A 122 8.77 1.64 0.48
CA HIS A 122 9.31 2.13 1.74
C HIS A 122 8.62 3.41 2.17
N SER A 123 8.32 3.53 3.46
CA SER A 123 7.56 4.65 3.99
C SER A 123 8.21 6.02 3.77
N ALA A 124 9.54 6.06 3.65
CA ALA A 124 10.26 7.33 3.48
C ALA A 124 10.33 7.81 2.03
N ARG A 125 9.83 7.00 1.09
CA ARG A 125 9.85 7.33 -0.33
C ARG A 125 8.48 7.80 -0.78
N SER A 126 8.38 8.18 -2.04
CA SER A 126 7.10 8.63 -2.59
C SER A 126 7.02 8.25 -4.06
N CYS A 127 5.95 8.63 -4.70
CA CYS A 127 5.83 8.50 -6.16
C CYS A 127 4.84 9.56 -6.62
N TYR A 128 4.81 9.81 -7.92
CA TYR A 128 3.98 10.88 -8.47
C TYR A 128 2.49 10.60 -8.31
N THR A 129 2.12 9.34 -8.08
CA THR A 129 0.70 8.96 -7.89
C THR A 129 0.28 8.94 -6.42
N TRP A 130 1.12 9.42 -5.51
CA TRP A 130 0.80 9.47 -4.09
C TRP A 130 -0.59 10.08 -3.87
N ALA A 131 -1.34 9.50 -2.95
CA ALA A 131 -2.67 9.99 -2.62
C ALA A 131 -2.84 10.01 -1.11
N LYS A 132 -3.44 11.09 -0.61
CA LYS A 132 -3.66 11.29 0.80
C LYS A 132 -4.65 10.27 1.37
N GLY A 133 -4.49 9.93 2.62
CA GLY A 133 -5.49 9.12 3.32
C GLY A 133 -4.98 7.87 3.99
N GLY A 134 -3.69 7.60 3.95
CA GLY A 134 -3.14 6.41 4.57
C GLY A 134 -2.35 6.71 5.81
N PRO A 135 -1.63 5.73 6.27
CA PRO A 135 -1.53 4.38 5.69
C PRO A 135 -2.72 3.50 6.06
N ILE A 136 -2.77 2.30 5.45
CA ILE A 136 -3.78 1.31 5.78
C ILE A 136 -3.30 0.56 7.02
N LYS A 137 -4.02 0.73 8.12
CA LYS A 137 -3.64 0.11 9.39
C LYS A 137 -4.59 -0.98 9.85
N GLU A 138 -5.75 -1.11 9.21
CA GLU A 138 -6.78 -2.05 9.61
C GLU A 138 -7.00 -3.12 8.57
N ASP A 139 -7.16 -4.34 9.03
CA ASP A 139 -7.38 -5.47 8.14
C ASP A 139 -8.61 -5.30 7.25
N SER A 140 -9.66 -4.65 7.77
CA SER A 140 -10.87 -4.45 6.99
C SER A 140 -10.62 -3.58 5.77
N VAL A 141 -9.81 -2.54 5.91
CA VAL A 141 -9.49 -1.66 4.79
C VAL A 141 -8.57 -2.38 3.81
N SER A 142 -7.62 -3.15 4.32
CA SER A 142 -6.75 -3.96 3.50
C SER A 142 -7.55 -4.95 2.66
N TYR A 143 -8.56 -5.55 3.27
CA TYR A 143 -9.42 -6.50 2.59
C TYR A 143 -10.22 -5.86 1.46
N GLU A 144 -10.67 -4.63 1.65
CA GLU A 144 -11.37 -3.89 0.59
C GLU A 144 -10.47 -3.69 -0.62
N TRP A 145 -9.19 -3.38 -0.39
CA TRP A 145 -8.25 -3.23 -1.49
C TRP A 145 -8.04 -4.57 -2.21
N GLN A 146 -7.95 -5.66 -1.43
CA GLN A 146 -7.80 -6.99 -2.02
C GLN A 146 -8.97 -7.31 -2.94
N GLU A 147 -10.19 -7.01 -2.50
CA GLU A 147 -11.37 -7.30 -3.30
C GLU A 147 -11.38 -6.52 -4.60
N ARG A 148 -10.95 -5.27 -4.54
CA ARG A 148 -10.90 -4.44 -5.74
C ARG A 148 -9.83 -4.92 -6.73
N ASN A 149 -8.83 -5.64 -6.25
CA ASN A 149 -7.77 -6.14 -7.11
C ASN A 149 -7.97 -7.57 -7.59
N ASP A 150 -9.06 -8.22 -7.14
CA ASP A 150 -9.45 -9.55 -7.62
C ASP A 150 -8.37 -10.63 -7.49
N PHE A 151 -7.48 -10.49 -6.53
CA PHE A 151 -6.42 -11.49 -6.38
C PHE A 151 -6.98 -12.88 -6.11
N GLY A 152 -8.10 -12.97 -5.43
CA GLY A 152 -8.66 -14.26 -5.09
C GLY A 152 -9.43 -14.93 -6.22
N ASP A 153 -9.67 -14.19 -7.28
CA ASP A 153 -10.51 -14.68 -8.36
C ASP A 153 -9.72 -15.23 -9.55
N LYS A 154 -8.41 -15.15 -9.50
CA LYS A 154 -7.57 -15.54 -10.65
C LYS A 154 -6.89 -16.87 -10.49
#